data_e499b1c933a86271ff2ea902a421a774
#
_entry.id   e499b1c933a86271ff2ea902a421a774
#
_cell.length_a   1.000
_cell.length_b   1.000
_cell.length_c   1.000
_cell.angle_alpha   90.00
_cell.angle_beta   90.00
_cell.angle_gamma   90.00
#
_symmetry.space_group_name_H-M   'P 1'
#
loop_
_entity.id
_entity.type
_entity.pdbx_description
1 polymer ?
#
loop_
_entity_poly.entity_id
_entity_poly.type
_entity_poly.pdbx_seq_one_letter_code
_entity_poly.pdbx_strand_id
1 'polypeptide(L)'
;MIKSIKARTILDSRKRPTVEVELRTEKGRFLASCPSGASTGKNEAKIAGPKKAVNNVRIIEKKLAGQDETKQEKIDNILIENKNLGANAILPVSIACCRAGAKAVNLQLYKYISKLYKSPAAKGGRALPRPCFNIINGGAHAKNNLEIQEFMMVPNYSSFARNLEVGKKVFNNLKKLLQKDFGKNGIIMGDEGGFAPPISDPEKALDYMVKAMGKLKVDIGLDVAATQLYSHGRYKIDNRFFNRTGLLNFYKGLFEKYPIIFIEDPFKENDDEGFSLAVKNLKTIIVGDDYLTTNIKRIKRAKNNCTGIIIKPNQIGTVTQALEAVKLAKSYSWKTIVSHRSGETMDDFIADLAVGVCSEFIKSGAPSKSERLVKYNRLVKIESEL
;
A
#
# COMPACT_ATOMS: atom_id res chain seq x y z
N MET A 1 -9.12 -26.06 -14.55
CA MET A 1 -8.22 -26.82 -13.65
C MET A 1 -6.79 -26.32 -13.81
N ILE A 2 -6.04 -26.21 -12.68
CA ILE A 2 -4.62 -25.80 -12.68
C ILE A 2 -3.78 -26.89 -13.35
N LYS A 3 -3.06 -26.54 -14.43
CA LYS A 3 -2.22 -27.47 -15.21
C LYS A 3 -0.75 -27.41 -14.78
N SER A 4 -0.21 -26.20 -14.60
CA SER A 4 1.17 -26.01 -14.18
C SER A 4 1.39 -24.66 -13.53
N ILE A 5 2.42 -24.57 -12.67
CA ILE A 5 2.87 -23.36 -12.02
C ILE A 5 4.39 -23.27 -12.13
N LYS A 6 4.87 -22.28 -12.86
CA LYS A 6 6.31 -22.02 -13.01
C LYS A 6 6.67 -20.70 -12.34
N ALA A 7 7.89 -20.59 -11.86
CA ALA A 7 8.39 -19.34 -11.27
C ALA A 7 9.74 -18.97 -11.84
N ARG A 8 10.02 -17.67 -11.86
CA ARG A 8 11.31 -17.11 -12.20
C ARG A 8 11.68 -15.96 -11.27
N THR A 9 12.96 -15.65 -11.19
CA THR A 9 13.43 -14.44 -10.54
C THR A 9 13.30 -13.27 -11.51
N ILE A 10 12.73 -12.17 -11.04
CA ILE A 10 12.73 -10.87 -11.73
C ILE A 10 13.33 -9.81 -10.79
N LEU A 11 13.59 -8.60 -11.31
CA LEU A 11 14.02 -7.46 -10.48
C LEU A 11 12.83 -6.56 -10.16
N ASP A 12 12.74 -6.13 -8.90
CA ASP A 12 11.82 -5.06 -8.48
C ASP A 12 12.35 -3.66 -8.87
N SER A 13 11.58 -2.62 -8.59
CA SER A 13 11.93 -1.21 -8.89
C SER A 13 13.19 -0.71 -8.17
N ARG A 14 13.64 -1.42 -7.13
CA ARG A 14 14.88 -1.16 -6.38
C ARG A 14 16.04 -2.02 -6.87
N LYS A 15 15.89 -2.69 -8.03
CA LYS A 15 16.87 -3.63 -8.60
C LYS A 15 17.21 -4.81 -7.69
N ARG A 16 16.29 -5.20 -6.79
CA ARG A 16 16.43 -6.36 -5.92
C ARG A 16 15.67 -7.55 -6.51
N PRO A 17 16.22 -8.78 -6.38
CA PRO A 17 15.59 -9.97 -6.94
C PRO A 17 14.29 -10.29 -6.15
N THR A 18 13.20 -10.53 -6.89
CA THR A 18 11.92 -11.02 -6.40
C THR A 18 11.37 -12.12 -7.30
N VAL A 19 10.17 -12.62 -7.03
CA VAL A 19 9.57 -13.79 -7.67
C VAL A 19 8.39 -13.37 -8.55
N GLU A 20 8.39 -13.87 -9.78
CA GLU A 20 7.23 -13.87 -10.68
C GLU A 20 6.80 -15.32 -10.92
N VAL A 21 5.49 -15.55 -10.92
CA VAL A 21 4.85 -16.85 -11.16
C VAL A 21 4.06 -16.78 -12.46
N GLU A 22 4.13 -17.85 -13.25
CA GLU A 22 3.25 -18.15 -14.37
C GLU A 22 2.41 -19.36 -14.01
N LEU A 23 1.09 -19.17 -13.91
CA LEU A 23 0.11 -20.23 -13.71
C LEU A 23 -0.61 -20.49 -15.04
N ARG A 24 -0.79 -21.78 -15.39
CA ARG A 24 -1.51 -22.20 -16.60
C ARG A 24 -2.72 -23.04 -16.25
N THR A 25 -3.83 -22.72 -16.89
CA THR A 25 -5.08 -23.48 -16.88
C THR A 25 -5.56 -23.71 -18.30
N GLU A 26 -6.74 -24.32 -18.46
CA GLU A 26 -7.41 -24.40 -19.76
C GLU A 26 -7.84 -23.03 -20.29
N LYS A 27 -8.02 -22.06 -19.40
CA LYS A 27 -8.46 -20.69 -19.74
C LYS A 27 -7.32 -19.75 -20.11
N GLY A 28 -6.07 -20.23 -20.08
CA GLY A 28 -4.90 -19.45 -20.48
C GLY A 28 -3.76 -19.44 -19.48
N ARG A 29 -2.94 -18.39 -19.58
CA ARG A 29 -1.74 -18.14 -18.81
C ARG A 29 -1.94 -16.88 -17.95
N PHE A 30 -1.57 -16.98 -16.67
CA PHE A 30 -1.76 -15.94 -15.67
C PHE A 30 -0.45 -15.67 -14.95
N LEU A 31 0.02 -14.43 -15.06
CA LEU A 31 1.25 -13.98 -14.41
C LEU A 31 0.89 -13.25 -13.11
N ALA A 32 1.76 -13.37 -12.12
CA ALA A 32 1.73 -12.54 -10.92
C ALA A 32 3.13 -12.43 -10.32
N SER A 33 3.45 -11.29 -9.73
CA SER A 33 4.74 -11.07 -9.08
C SER A 33 4.59 -10.49 -7.68
N CYS A 34 5.56 -10.82 -6.82
CA CYS A 34 5.55 -10.39 -5.43
C CYS A 34 6.39 -9.12 -5.26
N PRO A 35 5.83 -8.02 -4.72
CA PRO A 35 6.60 -6.84 -4.36
C PRO A 35 7.43 -7.08 -3.09
N SER A 36 8.40 -6.21 -2.81
CA SER A 36 9.28 -6.28 -1.64
C SER A 36 9.29 -4.97 -0.82
N GLY A 37 9.32 -5.06 0.51
CA GLY A 37 9.43 -3.88 1.38
C GLY A 37 10.87 -3.35 1.48
N ALA A 38 11.03 -2.04 1.74
CA ALA A 38 12.30 -1.45 2.17
C ALA A 38 12.57 -1.75 3.65
N SER A 39 11.58 -1.45 4.47
CA SER A 39 11.43 -1.89 5.84
C SER A 39 10.45 -3.06 5.87
N THR A 40 10.68 -4.04 6.72
CA THR A 40 9.74 -5.13 6.98
C THR A 40 9.39 -5.10 8.44
N GLY A 41 8.11 -4.92 8.75
CA GLY A 41 7.60 -5.00 10.11
C GLY A 41 7.91 -6.39 10.70
N LYS A 42 8.24 -6.45 11.98
CA LYS A 42 8.60 -7.71 12.67
C LYS A 42 7.51 -8.78 12.58
N ASN A 43 6.26 -8.37 12.35
CA ASN A 43 5.09 -9.22 12.34
C ASN A 43 4.58 -9.56 10.93
N GLU A 44 5.32 -9.20 9.88
CA GLU A 44 5.00 -9.59 8.50
C GLU A 44 5.24 -11.09 8.27
N ALA A 45 4.55 -11.64 7.27
CA ALA A 45 4.76 -12.99 6.81
C ALA A 45 6.22 -13.18 6.34
N LYS A 46 6.85 -14.26 6.79
CA LYS A 46 8.25 -14.56 6.46
C LYS A 46 8.44 -14.81 4.97
N ILE A 47 9.50 -14.26 4.41
CA ILE A 47 9.91 -14.47 3.03
C ILE A 47 11.07 -15.47 2.95
N ALA A 48 11.16 -16.20 1.84
CA ALA A 48 12.32 -17.03 1.50
C ALA A 48 13.29 -16.25 0.62
N GLY A 49 14.57 -16.63 0.63
CA GLY A 49 15.53 -16.08 -0.35
C GLY A 49 15.02 -16.33 -1.78
N PRO A 50 15.27 -15.42 -2.76
CA PRO A 50 14.64 -15.47 -4.08
C PRO A 50 14.79 -16.80 -4.82
N LYS A 51 15.99 -17.37 -4.86
CA LYS A 51 16.26 -18.69 -5.48
C LYS A 51 15.48 -19.80 -4.76
N LYS A 52 15.44 -19.79 -3.42
CA LYS A 52 14.69 -20.74 -2.61
C LYS A 52 13.18 -20.60 -2.85
N ALA A 53 12.67 -19.39 -2.94
CA ALA A 53 11.26 -19.12 -3.23
C ALA A 53 10.84 -19.67 -4.61
N VAL A 54 11.65 -19.48 -5.66
CA VAL A 54 11.42 -20.09 -6.98
C VAL A 54 11.36 -21.62 -6.90
N ASN A 55 12.27 -22.24 -6.15
CA ASN A 55 12.22 -23.71 -5.94
C ASN A 55 11.01 -24.14 -5.13
N ASN A 56 10.60 -23.35 -4.13
CA ASN A 56 9.43 -23.63 -3.32
C ASN A 56 8.12 -23.60 -4.14
N VAL A 57 8.04 -22.80 -5.21
CA VAL A 57 6.89 -22.82 -6.13
C VAL A 57 6.69 -24.18 -6.79
N ARG A 58 7.78 -24.96 -7.04
CA ARG A 58 7.64 -26.36 -7.54
C ARG A 58 6.98 -27.28 -6.54
N ILE A 59 7.17 -27.05 -5.24
CA ILE A 59 6.48 -27.79 -4.18
C ILE A 59 4.99 -27.42 -4.16
N ILE A 60 4.69 -26.13 -4.30
CA ILE A 60 3.33 -25.60 -4.39
C ILE A 60 2.61 -26.17 -5.61
N GLU A 61 3.28 -26.21 -6.78
CA GLU A 61 2.73 -26.77 -8.01
C GLU A 61 2.21 -28.20 -7.80
N LYS A 62 3.02 -29.08 -7.18
CA LYS A 62 2.62 -30.48 -6.90
C LYS A 62 1.37 -30.58 -6.04
N LYS A 63 1.14 -29.62 -5.13
CA LYS A 63 -0.02 -29.59 -4.23
C LYS A 63 -1.28 -29.01 -4.90
N LEU A 64 -1.09 -28.12 -5.88
CA LEU A 64 -2.19 -27.43 -6.54
C LEU A 64 -2.54 -27.99 -7.92
N ALA A 65 -1.73 -28.87 -8.51
CA ALA A 65 -2.03 -29.50 -9.79
C ALA A 65 -3.40 -30.20 -9.74
N GLY A 66 -4.25 -29.94 -10.74
CA GLY A 66 -5.60 -30.50 -10.81
C GLY A 66 -6.63 -29.83 -9.90
N GLN A 67 -6.28 -28.83 -9.07
CA GLN A 67 -7.27 -28.07 -8.31
C GLN A 67 -8.08 -27.13 -9.23
N ASP A 68 -9.31 -26.86 -8.83
CA ASP A 68 -10.21 -25.91 -9.49
C ASP A 68 -9.80 -24.47 -9.14
N GLU A 69 -9.37 -23.72 -10.14
CA GLU A 69 -8.91 -22.33 -9.99
C GLU A 69 -9.99 -21.36 -9.48
N THR A 70 -11.27 -21.76 -9.54
CA THR A 70 -12.38 -20.93 -9.01
C THR A 70 -12.54 -21.04 -7.50
N LYS A 71 -11.88 -22.00 -6.86
CA LYS A 71 -11.95 -22.26 -5.42
C LYS A 71 -10.84 -21.54 -4.66
N GLN A 72 -10.78 -20.21 -4.76
CA GLN A 72 -9.71 -19.38 -4.18
C GLN A 72 -9.42 -19.70 -2.72
N GLU A 73 -10.45 -19.77 -1.87
CA GLU A 73 -10.31 -20.05 -0.44
C GLU A 73 -9.67 -21.43 -0.19
N LYS A 74 -10.08 -22.46 -0.94
CA LYS A 74 -9.48 -23.80 -0.82
C LYS A 74 -8.01 -23.79 -1.21
N ILE A 75 -7.67 -23.11 -2.31
CA ILE A 75 -6.29 -22.96 -2.79
C ILE A 75 -5.46 -22.23 -1.73
N ASP A 76 -5.95 -21.10 -1.22
CA ASP A 76 -5.23 -20.30 -0.24
C ASP A 76 -5.06 -21.05 1.09
N ASN A 77 -6.00 -21.89 1.51
CA ASN A 77 -5.84 -22.75 2.69
C ASN A 77 -4.68 -23.72 2.52
N ILE A 78 -4.53 -24.35 1.34
CA ILE A 78 -3.36 -25.19 1.05
C ILE A 78 -2.07 -24.39 1.12
N LEU A 79 -2.07 -23.14 0.64
CA LEU A 79 -0.92 -22.24 0.70
C LEU A 79 -0.59 -21.82 2.15
N ILE A 80 -1.60 -21.53 2.98
CA ILE A 80 -1.46 -21.15 4.39
C ILE A 80 -0.87 -22.28 5.23
N GLU A 81 -1.30 -23.53 5.00
CA GLU A 81 -0.72 -24.72 5.64
C GLU A 81 0.78 -24.88 5.30
N ASN A 82 1.21 -24.33 4.18
CA ASN A 82 2.59 -24.37 3.70
C ASN A 82 3.31 -23.01 3.81
N LYS A 83 2.96 -22.16 4.78
CA LYS A 83 3.54 -20.81 4.98
C LYS A 83 5.06 -20.79 5.17
N ASN A 84 5.67 -21.91 5.58
CA ASN A 84 7.12 -22.09 5.68
C ASN A 84 7.85 -22.01 4.32
N LEU A 85 7.12 -22.11 3.20
CA LEU A 85 7.66 -21.94 1.84
C LEU A 85 7.96 -20.47 1.51
N GLY A 86 7.47 -19.53 2.31
CA GLY A 86 7.74 -18.08 2.18
C GLY A 86 6.63 -17.33 1.43
N ALA A 87 6.25 -16.17 1.99
CA ALA A 87 5.17 -15.35 1.43
C ALA A 87 5.44 -14.91 -0.01
N ASN A 88 6.71 -14.71 -0.38
CA ASN A 88 7.12 -14.35 -1.75
C ASN A 88 7.05 -15.51 -2.75
N ALA A 89 6.90 -16.75 -2.31
CA ALA A 89 6.52 -17.89 -3.16
C ALA A 89 4.99 -18.07 -3.22
N ILE A 90 4.31 -17.82 -2.11
CA ILE A 90 2.89 -18.10 -1.90
C ILE A 90 2.01 -17.02 -2.57
N LEU A 91 2.26 -15.75 -2.29
CA LEU A 91 1.40 -14.66 -2.75
C LEU A 91 1.24 -14.61 -4.28
N PRO A 92 2.31 -14.67 -5.09
CA PRO A 92 2.13 -14.61 -6.53
C PRO A 92 1.36 -15.82 -7.07
N VAL A 93 1.42 -16.99 -6.42
CA VAL A 93 0.56 -18.12 -6.77
C VAL A 93 -0.90 -17.83 -6.44
N SER A 94 -1.20 -17.32 -5.24
CA SER A 94 -2.54 -16.94 -4.82
C SER A 94 -3.16 -15.90 -5.77
N ILE A 95 -2.39 -14.86 -6.16
CA ILE A 95 -2.84 -13.84 -7.12
C ILE A 95 -3.08 -14.43 -8.52
N ALA A 96 -2.17 -15.28 -9.01
CA ALA A 96 -2.32 -15.92 -10.32
C ALA A 96 -3.57 -16.83 -10.37
N CYS A 97 -3.85 -17.55 -9.27
CA CYS A 97 -5.09 -18.34 -9.13
C CYS A 97 -6.33 -17.44 -9.13
N CYS A 98 -6.28 -16.29 -8.45
CA CYS A 98 -7.37 -15.31 -8.44
C CYS A 98 -7.68 -14.78 -9.86
N ARG A 99 -6.64 -14.47 -10.65
CA ARG A 99 -6.77 -14.09 -12.06
C ARG A 99 -7.36 -15.22 -12.90
N ALA A 100 -6.88 -16.45 -12.69
CA ALA A 100 -7.38 -17.63 -13.40
C ALA A 100 -8.86 -17.91 -13.06
N GLY A 101 -9.22 -17.83 -11.78
CA GLY A 101 -10.60 -17.99 -11.31
C GLY A 101 -11.55 -16.96 -11.90
N ALA A 102 -11.13 -15.70 -11.95
CA ALA A 102 -11.90 -14.63 -12.60
C ALA A 102 -12.17 -14.94 -14.08
N LYS A 103 -11.12 -15.36 -14.81
CA LYS A 103 -11.24 -15.75 -16.24
C LYS A 103 -12.12 -16.99 -16.42
N ALA A 104 -12.01 -17.98 -15.54
CA ALA A 104 -12.78 -19.21 -15.61
C ALA A 104 -14.30 -18.98 -15.52
N VAL A 105 -14.71 -17.99 -14.70
CA VAL A 105 -16.11 -17.59 -14.55
C VAL A 105 -16.51 -16.38 -15.42
N ASN A 106 -15.65 -16.00 -16.36
CA ASN A 106 -15.87 -14.88 -17.30
C ASN A 106 -16.20 -13.53 -16.62
N LEU A 107 -15.49 -13.22 -15.54
CA LEU A 107 -15.61 -11.94 -14.82
C LEU A 107 -14.34 -11.12 -14.95
N GLN A 108 -14.47 -9.79 -14.94
CA GLN A 108 -13.36 -8.89 -14.66
C GLN A 108 -12.81 -9.18 -13.26
N LEU A 109 -11.49 -9.02 -13.05
CA LEU A 109 -10.84 -9.41 -11.80
C LEU A 109 -11.43 -8.70 -10.58
N TYR A 110 -11.66 -7.38 -10.65
CA TYR A 110 -12.28 -6.63 -9.55
C TYR A 110 -13.70 -7.11 -9.22
N LYS A 111 -14.49 -7.55 -10.24
CA LYS A 111 -15.83 -8.13 -10.04
C LYS A 111 -15.73 -9.50 -9.34
N TYR A 112 -14.76 -10.30 -9.73
CA TYR A 112 -14.50 -11.59 -9.11
C TYR A 112 -14.06 -11.43 -7.65
N ILE A 113 -13.13 -10.51 -7.36
CA ILE A 113 -12.72 -10.18 -6.00
C ILE A 113 -13.92 -9.70 -5.17
N SER A 114 -14.78 -8.83 -5.72
CA SER A 114 -16.01 -8.39 -5.04
C SER A 114 -16.94 -9.56 -4.69
N LYS A 115 -17.04 -10.56 -5.57
CA LYS A 115 -17.80 -11.79 -5.31
C LYS A 115 -17.18 -12.64 -4.20
N LEU A 116 -15.85 -12.82 -4.21
CA LEU A 116 -15.12 -13.53 -3.13
C LEU A 116 -15.26 -12.82 -1.79
N TYR A 117 -15.16 -11.51 -1.79
CA TYR A 117 -15.30 -10.67 -0.62
C TYR A 117 -16.73 -10.63 -0.07
N LYS A 118 -17.74 -11.02 -0.87
CA LYS A 118 -19.19 -10.90 -0.56
C LYS A 118 -19.57 -9.46 -0.22
N SER A 119 -19.05 -8.52 -0.99
CA SER A 119 -19.23 -7.09 -0.77
C SER A 119 -20.70 -6.67 -0.94
N PRO A 120 -21.22 -5.78 -0.07
CA PRO A 120 -22.50 -5.09 -0.34
C PRO A 120 -22.48 -4.28 -1.64
N ALA A 121 -21.31 -3.84 -2.10
CA ALA A 121 -21.14 -3.10 -3.35
C ALA A 121 -21.34 -3.94 -4.63
N ALA A 122 -21.49 -5.25 -4.52
CA ALA A 122 -22.01 -6.06 -5.62
C ALA A 122 -23.44 -5.61 -6.05
N LYS A 123 -24.09 -4.76 -5.26
CA LYS A 123 -25.45 -4.22 -5.48
C LYS A 123 -25.52 -2.80 -6.08
N GLY A 124 -24.42 -2.26 -6.65
CA GLY A 124 -24.56 -1.11 -7.54
C GLY A 124 -23.88 0.21 -7.17
N GLY A 125 -23.08 0.30 -6.12
CA GLY A 125 -22.34 1.53 -5.78
C GLY A 125 -20.82 1.31 -5.78
N ARG A 126 -20.16 1.40 -6.94
CA ARG A 126 -18.71 1.19 -7.05
C ARG A 126 -18.00 2.52 -7.07
N ALA A 127 -17.67 3.04 -5.90
CA ALA A 127 -16.75 4.15 -5.82
C ALA A 127 -15.32 3.64 -6.08
N LEU A 128 -14.61 4.27 -7.02
CA LEU A 128 -13.17 4.07 -7.19
C LEU A 128 -12.43 4.65 -5.98
N PRO A 129 -11.33 4.05 -5.54
CA PRO A 129 -10.56 4.57 -4.42
C PRO A 129 -9.93 5.93 -4.77
N ARG A 130 -9.83 6.85 -3.81
CA ARG A 130 -9.05 8.07 -3.99
C ARG A 130 -7.55 7.73 -4.01
N PRO A 131 -6.76 8.22 -4.98
CA PRO A 131 -5.32 7.95 -5.01
C PRO A 131 -4.58 8.79 -3.98
N CYS A 132 -3.65 8.14 -3.24
CA CYS A 132 -2.67 8.79 -2.37
C CYS A 132 -1.32 8.77 -3.08
N PHE A 133 -0.93 9.91 -3.69
CA PHE A 133 0.33 10.04 -4.42
C PHE A 133 1.43 10.49 -3.48
N ASN A 134 2.40 9.66 -3.17
CA ASN A 134 3.56 10.03 -2.39
C ASN A 134 4.51 10.92 -3.21
N ILE A 135 4.48 12.23 -2.99
CA ILE A 135 5.20 13.22 -3.82
C ILE A 135 6.44 13.81 -3.18
N ILE A 136 6.58 13.69 -1.83
CA ILE A 136 7.83 13.99 -1.11
C ILE A 136 8.17 12.76 -0.25
N ASN A 137 9.39 12.28 -0.37
CA ASN A 137 9.94 11.15 0.37
C ASN A 137 10.96 11.61 1.42
N GLY A 138 10.88 11.00 2.59
CA GLY A 138 11.87 11.10 3.66
C GLY A 138 12.13 9.72 4.30
N GLY A 139 12.63 9.69 5.51
CA GLY A 139 12.87 8.48 6.29
C GLY A 139 13.64 7.41 5.52
N ALA A 140 13.21 6.15 5.61
CA ALA A 140 13.84 5.04 4.90
C ALA A 140 13.67 5.07 3.37
N HIS A 141 12.78 5.91 2.83
CA HIS A 141 12.48 6.00 1.40
C HIS A 141 13.35 6.99 0.63
N ALA A 142 14.18 7.78 1.34
CA ALA A 142 15.01 8.81 0.73
C ALA A 142 16.35 9.00 1.46
N LYS A 143 17.34 9.57 0.75
CA LYS A 143 18.63 9.96 1.34
C LYS A 143 18.65 11.47 1.57
N ASN A 144 17.78 11.95 2.45
CA ASN A 144 17.73 13.34 2.91
C ASN A 144 17.57 13.39 4.43
N ASN A 145 17.40 14.57 5.01
CA ASN A 145 17.27 14.78 6.45
C ASN A 145 15.82 14.87 6.93
N LEU A 146 14.85 14.57 6.06
CA LEU A 146 13.42 14.62 6.40
C LEU A 146 13.03 13.29 7.05
N GLU A 147 12.68 13.33 8.35
CA GLU A 147 12.41 12.13 9.12
C GLU A 147 11.04 11.53 8.82
N ILE A 148 9.99 12.32 8.55
CA ILE A 148 8.68 11.80 8.14
C ILE A 148 8.83 11.12 6.78
N GLN A 149 8.35 9.88 6.67
CA GLN A 149 8.67 8.99 5.56
C GLN A 149 7.96 9.36 4.25
N GLU A 150 6.67 9.75 4.33
CA GLU A 150 5.87 10.03 3.14
C GLU A 150 4.94 11.23 3.34
N PHE A 151 4.95 12.10 2.36
CA PHE A 151 4.02 13.21 2.22
C PHE A 151 3.20 12.98 0.96
N MET A 152 1.94 12.61 1.16
CA MET A 152 1.04 12.21 0.09
C MET A 152 0.02 13.31 -0.23
N MET A 153 -0.17 13.60 -1.50
CA MET A 153 -1.33 14.36 -1.96
C MET A 153 -2.48 13.43 -2.30
N VAL A 154 -3.70 13.83 -1.95
CA VAL A 154 -4.92 13.03 -2.12
C VAL A 154 -5.98 13.87 -2.84
N PRO A 155 -5.99 13.88 -4.20
CA PRO A 155 -6.98 14.61 -4.97
C PRO A 155 -8.41 14.14 -4.65
N ASN A 156 -9.38 15.07 -4.69
CA ASN A 156 -10.75 14.82 -4.28
C ASN A 156 -11.76 15.23 -5.38
N TYR A 157 -11.71 14.53 -6.50
CA TYR A 157 -12.65 14.64 -7.60
C TYR A 157 -13.41 13.33 -7.79
N SER A 158 -14.58 13.38 -8.43
CA SER A 158 -15.44 12.21 -8.65
C SER A 158 -14.84 11.20 -9.64
N SER A 159 -14.07 11.67 -10.63
CA SER A 159 -13.40 10.83 -11.64
C SER A 159 -11.98 10.48 -11.22
N PHE A 160 -11.62 9.20 -11.33
CA PHE A 160 -10.26 8.73 -11.08
C PHE A 160 -9.26 9.28 -12.12
N ALA A 161 -9.64 9.33 -13.39
CA ALA A 161 -8.83 9.92 -14.46
C ALA A 161 -8.51 11.39 -14.15
N ARG A 162 -9.50 12.16 -13.64
CA ARG A 162 -9.28 13.54 -13.20
C ARG A 162 -8.36 13.63 -11.99
N ASN A 163 -8.50 12.72 -11.03
CA ASN A 163 -7.58 12.65 -9.88
C ASN A 163 -6.14 12.38 -10.33
N LEU A 164 -5.93 11.49 -11.30
CA LEU A 164 -4.60 11.21 -11.85
C LEU A 164 -4.02 12.42 -12.61
N GLU A 165 -4.83 13.11 -13.40
CA GLU A 165 -4.43 14.34 -14.11
C GLU A 165 -4.00 15.43 -13.12
N VAL A 166 -4.82 15.70 -12.09
CA VAL A 166 -4.51 16.64 -11.02
C VAL A 166 -3.24 16.24 -10.28
N GLY A 167 -3.09 14.94 -9.99
CA GLY A 167 -1.89 14.39 -9.38
C GLY A 167 -0.63 14.71 -10.19
N LYS A 168 -0.64 14.46 -11.50
CA LYS A 168 0.47 14.80 -12.41
C LYS A 168 0.74 16.31 -12.45
N LYS A 169 -0.31 17.15 -12.46
CA LYS A 169 -0.19 18.60 -12.45
C LYS A 169 0.50 19.12 -11.18
N VAL A 170 0.02 18.69 -10.00
CA VAL A 170 0.61 19.08 -8.70
C VAL A 170 2.06 18.58 -8.60
N PHE A 171 2.34 17.35 -9.01
CA PHE A 171 3.70 16.79 -9.03
C PHE A 171 4.65 17.64 -9.89
N ASN A 172 4.21 18.08 -11.08
CA ASN A 172 5.01 18.95 -11.95
C ASN A 172 5.18 20.37 -11.37
N ASN A 173 4.16 20.92 -10.70
CA ASN A 173 4.27 22.19 -10.02
C ASN A 173 5.31 22.10 -8.89
N LEU A 174 5.23 21.04 -8.06
CA LEU A 174 6.19 20.78 -6.99
C LEU A 174 7.62 20.67 -7.53
N LYS A 175 7.80 19.93 -8.64
CA LYS A 175 9.11 19.85 -9.33
C LYS A 175 9.70 21.21 -9.63
N LYS A 176 8.89 22.12 -10.23
CA LYS A 176 9.33 23.46 -10.59
C LYS A 176 9.75 24.27 -9.36
N LEU A 177 8.97 24.21 -8.28
CA LEU A 177 9.28 24.91 -7.03
C LEU A 177 10.58 24.39 -6.42
N LEU A 178 10.72 23.07 -6.26
CA LEU A 178 11.91 22.47 -5.68
C LEU A 178 13.16 22.70 -6.55
N GLN A 179 13.00 22.65 -7.88
CA GLN A 179 14.11 22.90 -8.80
C GLN A 179 14.55 24.37 -8.76
N LYS A 180 13.62 25.31 -8.60
CA LYS A 180 13.92 26.74 -8.44
C LYS A 180 14.75 26.99 -7.19
N ASP A 181 14.36 26.42 -6.05
CA ASP A 181 14.95 26.74 -4.75
C ASP A 181 16.22 25.89 -4.43
N PHE A 182 16.31 24.66 -4.96
CA PHE A 182 17.41 23.71 -4.64
C PHE A 182 18.14 23.16 -5.88
N GLY A 183 17.83 23.67 -7.09
CA GLY A 183 18.43 23.17 -8.31
C GLY A 183 18.17 21.67 -8.55
N LYS A 184 19.17 20.96 -9.06
CA LYS A 184 19.11 19.51 -9.30
C LYS A 184 18.91 18.69 -8.02
N ASN A 185 19.38 19.18 -6.88
CA ASN A 185 19.26 18.47 -5.59
C ASN A 185 17.81 18.43 -5.09
N GLY A 186 16.99 19.42 -5.43
CA GLY A 186 15.57 19.45 -5.05
C GLY A 186 14.70 18.43 -5.74
N ILE A 187 15.14 17.89 -6.88
CA ILE A 187 14.37 16.95 -7.72
C ILE A 187 14.95 15.54 -7.77
N ILE A 188 15.86 15.20 -6.85
CA ILE A 188 16.30 13.83 -6.64
C ILE A 188 15.08 13.02 -6.18
N MET A 189 14.90 11.82 -6.74
CA MET A 189 13.75 10.97 -6.42
C MET A 189 14.10 9.91 -5.39
N GLY A 190 13.19 9.70 -4.45
CA GLY A 190 13.20 8.55 -3.55
C GLY A 190 12.73 7.25 -4.21
N ASP A 191 12.64 6.20 -3.41
CA ASP A 191 12.29 4.84 -3.86
C ASP A 191 10.92 4.78 -4.55
N GLU A 192 9.96 5.55 -4.08
CA GLU A 192 8.58 5.55 -4.55
C GLU A 192 8.27 6.59 -5.63
N GLY A 193 9.31 7.28 -6.12
CA GLY A 193 9.20 8.23 -7.21
C GLY A 193 8.78 9.64 -6.79
N GLY A 194 8.59 9.91 -5.50
CA GLY A 194 8.46 11.26 -4.92
C GLY A 194 9.83 11.95 -4.84
N PHE A 195 9.84 13.26 -4.70
CA PHE A 195 11.06 14.04 -4.55
C PHE A 195 11.66 13.88 -3.14
N ALA A 196 12.98 13.93 -3.04
CA ALA A 196 13.75 13.90 -1.80
C ALA A 196 14.56 15.19 -1.64
N PRO A 197 13.90 16.37 -1.45
CA PRO A 197 14.59 17.63 -1.36
C PRO A 197 15.50 17.70 -0.12
N PRO A 198 16.56 18.54 -0.12
CA PRO A 198 17.47 18.70 1.00
C PRO A 198 16.88 19.60 2.10
N ILE A 199 15.80 19.14 2.71
CA ILE A 199 15.10 19.80 3.82
C ILE A 199 14.96 18.80 4.98
N SER A 200 14.90 19.32 6.22
CA SER A 200 14.69 18.52 7.43
C SER A 200 13.34 18.83 8.09
N ASP A 201 12.84 20.05 7.92
CA ASP A 201 11.60 20.51 8.54
C ASP A 201 10.36 19.98 7.81
N PRO A 202 9.50 19.19 8.49
CA PRO A 202 8.24 18.68 7.93
C PRO A 202 7.25 19.79 7.54
N GLU A 203 7.22 20.93 8.26
CA GLU A 203 6.35 22.06 7.92
C GLU A 203 6.77 22.66 6.59
N LYS A 204 8.08 22.82 6.36
CA LYS A 204 8.60 23.29 5.07
C LYS A 204 8.23 22.36 3.91
N ALA A 205 8.22 21.04 4.13
CA ALA A 205 7.75 20.07 3.13
C ALA A 205 6.26 20.28 2.81
N LEU A 206 5.43 20.46 3.84
CA LEU A 206 3.99 20.74 3.69
C LEU A 206 3.71 22.06 3.00
N ASP A 207 4.49 23.11 3.28
CA ASP A 207 4.40 24.42 2.61
C ASP A 207 4.64 24.29 1.09
N TYR A 208 5.67 23.54 0.68
CA TYR A 208 5.90 23.22 -0.74
C TYR A 208 4.72 22.48 -1.37
N MET A 209 4.13 21.53 -0.65
CA MET A 209 2.96 20.82 -1.15
C MET A 209 1.76 21.75 -1.34
N VAL A 210 1.40 22.53 -0.32
CA VAL A 210 0.28 23.47 -0.39
C VAL A 210 0.49 24.48 -1.52
N LYS A 211 1.69 25.01 -1.67
CA LYS A 211 2.05 25.91 -2.77
C LYS A 211 1.91 25.25 -4.14
N ALA A 212 2.30 23.97 -4.26
CA ALA A 212 2.14 23.19 -5.50
C ALA A 212 0.68 22.87 -5.82
N MET A 213 -0.14 22.61 -4.79
CA MET A 213 -1.57 22.32 -4.90
C MET A 213 -2.38 23.55 -5.32
N GLY A 214 -2.00 24.75 -4.84
CA GLY A 214 -2.70 26.00 -5.13
C GLY A 214 -4.19 25.92 -4.76
N LYS A 215 -5.08 26.25 -5.72
CA LYS A 215 -6.55 26.24 -5.53
C LYS A 215 -7.22 24.89 -5.90
N LEU A 216 -6.44 23.84 -6.16
CA LEU A 216 -6.98 22.51 -6.51
C LEU A 216 -7.59 21.82 -5.28
N LYS A 217 -8.63 21.03 -5.49
CA LYS A 217 -9.24 20.21 -4.41
C LYS A 217 -8.36 18.99 -4.12
N VAL A 218 -7.39 19.17 -3.23
CA VAL A 218 -6.41 18.16 -2.85
C VAL A 218 -6.23 18.19 -1.34
N ASP A 219 -6.35 17.05 -0.70
CA ASP A 219 -6.04 16.85 0.71
C ASP A 219 -4.62 16.27 0.84
N ILE A 220 -4.13 16.16 2.08
CA ILE A 220 -2.81 15.60 2.41
C ILE A 220 -2.99 14.35 3.26
N GLY A 221 -2.15 13.33 3.02
CA GLY A 221 -1.92 12.20 3.90
C GLY A 221 -0.47 12.15 4.33
N LEU A 222 -0.21 11.73 5.55
CA LEU A 222 1.15 11.52 6.06
C LEU A 222 1.38 10.06 6.44
N ASP A 223 2.55 9.54 6.11
CA ASP A 223 3.11 8.34 6.74
C ASP A 223 4.35 8.75 7.54
N VAL A 224 4.23 8.67 8.85
CA VAL A 224 5.31 9.08 9.75
C VAL A 224 6.33 7.97 9.94
N ALA A 225 5.90 6.71 9.88
CA ALA A 225 6.71 5.53 10.20
C ALA A 225 7.47 5.69 11.54
N ALA A 226 6.75 6.13 12.58
CA ALA A 226 7.34 6.65 13.82
C ALA A 226 8.17 5.62 14.60
N THR A 227 8.08 4.33 14.28
CA THR A 227 9.00 3.31 14.81
C THR A 227 10.46 3.64 14.52
N GLN A 228 10.74 4.22 13.34
CA GLN A 228 12.10 4.60 12.92
C GLN A 228 12.62 5.86 13.62
N LEU A 229 11.72 6.69 14.13
CA LEU A 229 12.02 7.95 14.83
C LEU A 229 12.28 7.75 16.32
N TYR A 230 11.96 6.56 16.86
CA TYR A 230 11.96 6.30 18.30
C TYR A 230 13.29 5.71 18.76
N SER A 231 13.97 6.44 19.63
CA SER A 231 15.18 5.98 20.33
C SER A 231 15.26 6.55 21.74
N HIS A 232 15.84 5.78 22.66
CA HIS A 232 16.06 6.22 24.06
C HIS A 232 14.83 6.86 24.73
N GLY A 233 13.64 6.31 24.50
CA GLY A 233 12.40 6.79 25.12
C GLY A 233 11.76 8.01 24.46
N ARG A 234 12.30 8.53 23.34
CA ARG A 234 11.83 9.74 22.68
C ARG A 234 11.73 9.56 21.17
N TYR A 235 10.89 10.36 20.55
CA TYR A 235 10.78 10.51 19.08
C TYR A 235 11.60 11.71 18.64
N LYS A 236 12.36 11.59 17.56
CA LYS A 236 13.15 12.68 16.97
C LYS A 236 12.53 13.13 15.66
N ILE A 237 12.21 14.42 15.51
CA ILE A 237 11.80 15.06 14.25
C ILE A 237 12.46 16.43 14.18
N ASP A 238 13.18 16.73 13.11
CA ASP A 238 13.85 18.00 12.85
C ASP A 238 14.71 18.47 14.04
N ASN A 239 15.60 17.57 14.53
CA ASN A 239 16.45 17.77 15.71
C ASN A 239 15.72 18.07 17.03
N ARG A 240 14.39 18.02 17.06
CA ARG A 240 13.56 18.13 18.26
C ARG A 240 13.23 16.76 18.82
N PHE A 241 13.23 16.64 20.13
CA PHE A 241 12.94 15.38 20.83
C PHE A 241 11.60 15.48 21.56
N PHE A 242 10.72 14.54 21.28
CA PHE A 242 9.36 14.51 21.81
C PHE A 242 9.13 13.25 22.65
N ASN A 243 8.48 13.40 23.80
CA ASN A 243 7.75 12.31 24.41
C ASN A 243 6.42 12.12 23.67
N ARG A 244 5.61 11.14 24.06
CA ARG A 244 4.33 10.82 23.42
C ARG A 244 3.38 12.02 23.34
N THR A 245 3.21 12.75 24.45
CA THR A 245 2.33 13.93 24.49
C THR A 245 2.87 15.08 23.63
N GLY A 246 4.16 15.33 23.66
CA GLY A 246 4.80 16.34 22.83
C GLY A 246 4.65 16.06 21.34
N LEU A 247 4.81 14.79 20.94
CA LEU A 247 4.61 14.37 19.55
C LEU A 247 3.14 14.53 19.10
N LEU A 248 2.18 14.17 19.99
CA LEU A 248 0.76 14.40 19.72
C LEU A 248 0.45 15.89 19.51
N ASN A 249 1.01 16.78 20.34
CA ASN A 249 0.82 18.23 20.20
C ASN A 249 1.47 18.77 18.91
N PHE A 250 2.62 18.22 18.51
CA PHE A 250 3.23 18.54 17.21
C PHE A 250 2.27 18.19 16.06
N TYR A 251 1.65 17.01 16.06
CA TYR A 251 0.66 16.65 15.03
C TYR A 251 -0.56 17.56 15.08
N LYS A 252 -1.09 17.92 16.25
CA LYS A 252 -2.20 18.88 16.36
C LYS A 252 -1.88 20.18 15.64
N GLY A 253 -0.68 20.74 15.85
CA GLY A 253 -0.24 21.96 15.16
C GLY A 253 -0.18 21.80 13.64
N LEU A 254 0.25 20.64 13.12
CA LEU A 254 0.21 20.37 11.67
C LEU A 254 -1.23 20.32 11.14
N PHE A 255 -2.16 19.68 11.86
CA PHE A 255 -3.56 19.55 11.41
C PHE A 255 -4.36 20.85 11.48
N GLU A 256 -3.95 21.81 12.31
CA GLU A 256 -4.52 23.16 12.33
C GLU A 256 -4.09 23.99 11.13
N LYS A 257 -2.89 23.74 10.59
CA LYS A 257 -2.31 24.51 9.50
C LYS A 257 -2.57 23.91 8.10
N TYR A 258 -2.67 22.59 7.99
CA TYR A 258 -2.66 21.86 6.72
C TYR A 258 -3.88 20.95 6.57
N PRO A 259 -4.39 20.74 5.34
CA PRO A 259 -5.56 19.89 5.08
C PRO A 259 -5.22 18.39 5.16
N ILE A 260 -4.77 17.91 6.33
CA ILE A 260 -4.35 16.52 6.55
C ILE A 260 -5.56 15.69 6.93
N ILE A 261 -5.89 14.67 6.12
CA ILE A 261 -7.07 13.82 6.30
C ILE A 261 -6.76 12.47 6.93
N PHE A 262 -5.51 12.05 6.93
CA PHE A 262 -5.05 10.85 7.66
C PHE A 262 -3.58 10.94 8.04
N ILE A 263 -3.23 10.21 9.10
CA ILE A 263 -1.85 10.00 9.53
C ILE A 263 -1.63 8.50 9.74
N GLU A 264 -0.61 7.94 9.06
CA GLU A 264 -0.19 6.55 9.14
C GLU A 264 0.97 6.42 10.12
N ASP A 265 0.90 5.41 10.98
CA ASP A 265 1.88 5.06 12.01
C ASP A 265 2.45 6.26 12.79
N PRO A 266 1.56 7.07 13.45
CA PRO A 266 1.97 8.26 14.19
C PRO A 266 2.82 7.97 15.44
N PHE A 267 2.82 6.72 15.92
CA PHE A 267 3.62 6.22 17.04
C PHE A 267 4.26 4.90 16.66
N LYS A 268 5.28 4.46 17.43
CA LYS A 268 5.97 3.19 17.17
C LYS A 268 5.03 1.98 17.21
N GLU A 269 5.35 0.93 16.48
CA GLU A 269 4.53 -0.26 16.20
C GLU A 269 4.01 -1.05 17.44
N ASN A 270 4.48 -0.72 18.64
CA ASN A 270 4.07 -1.35 19.90
C ASN A 270 3.54 -0.34 20.92
N ASP A 271 3.18 0.87 20.51
CA ASP A 271 2.67 1.93 21.38
C ASP A 271 1.14 2.02 21.33
N ASP A 272 0.46 1.01 21.90
CA ASP A 272 -1.02 0.98 21.94
C ASP A 272 -1.62 2.23 22.58
N GLU A 273 -0.95 2.80 23.59
CA GLU A 273 -1.36 4.03 24.28
C GLU A 273 -1.24 5.26 23.39
N GLY A 274 -0.13 5.38 22.63
CA GLY A 274 0.07 6.45 21.67
C GLY A 274 -1.02 6.45 20.58
N PHE A 275 -1.30 5.29 19.99
CA PHE A 275 -2.38 5.14 19.03
C PHE A 275 -3.75 5.49 19.62
N SER A 276 -4.06 5.02 20.85
CA SER A 276 -5.30 5.37 21.55
C SER A 276 -5.41 6.88 21.79
N LEU A 277 -4.33 7.54 22.18
CA LEU A 277 -4.28 8.99 22.35
C LEU A 277 -4.51 9.72 21.01
N ALA A 278 -3.91 9.23 19.91
CA ALA A 278 -4.15 9.79 18.59
C ALA A 278 -5.63 9.74 18.20
N VAL A 279 -6.28 8.57 18.33
CA VAL A 279 -7.71 8.41 18.02
C VAL A 279 -8.59 9.36 18.83
N LYS A 280 -8.27 9.55 20.12
CA LYS A 280 -9.07 10.43 21.01
C LYS A 280 -8.88 11.92 20.74
N ASN A 281 -7.71 12.33 20.27
CA ASN A 281 -7.32 13.74 20.24
C ASN A 281 -7.16 14.34 18.85
N LEU A 282 -6.95 13.51 17.81
CA LEU A 282 -6.78 13.99 16.44
C LEU A 282 -8.09 13.76 15.68
N LYS A 283 -8.65 14.82 15.11
CA LYS A 283 -9.86 14.75 14.28
C LYS A 283 -9.52 14.33 12.84
N THR A 284 -8.85 13.18 12.70
CA THR A 284 -8.41 12.64 11.42
C THR A 284 -8.44 11.11 11.43
N ILE A 285 -8.18 10.47 10.28
CA ILE A 285 -8.08 9.01 10.20
C ILE A 285 -6.70 8.59 10.75
N ILE A 286 -6.69 7.77 11.81
CA ILE A 286 -5.47 7.16 12.37
C ILE A 286 -5.29 5.80 11.74
N VAL A 287 -4.24 5.69 10.92
CA VAL A 287 -3.98 4.51 10.07
C VAL A 287 -2.83 3.70 10.66
N GLY A 288 -3.01 2.38 10.74
CA GLY A 288 -1.93 1.46 11.10
C GLY A 288 -1.39 0.71 9.88
N ASP A 289 -0.06 0.73 9.68
CA ASP A 289 0.69 -0.10 8.75
C ASP A 289 1.58 -1.10 9.50
N ASP A 290 2.76 -0.71 9.98
CA ASP A 290 3.65 -1.57 10.79
C ASP A 290 3.00 -1.96 12.12
N TYR A 291 2.14 -1.10 12.65
CA TYR A 291 1.32 -1.38 13.82
C TYR A 291 0.36 -2.56 13.60
N LEU A 292 -0.16 -2.78 12.39
CA LEU A 292 -1.17 -3.79 12.08
C LEU A 292 -0.66 -4.92 11.17
N THR A 293 0.24 -4.64 10.24
CA THR A 293 0.84 -5.58 9.26
C THR A 293 -0.19 -6.45 8.52
N THR A 294 -1.36 -5.88 8.18
CA THR A 294 -2.49 -6.60 7.56
C THR A 294 -2.89 -7.88 8.35
N ASN A 295 -2.54 -7.98 9.63
CA ASN A 295 -2.66 -9.19 10.46
C ASN A 295 -3.94 -9.17 11.32
N ILE A 296 -4.81 -10.16 11.14
CA ILE A 296 -6.12 -10.25 11.82
C ILE A 296 -6.01 -10.20 13.34
N LYS A 297 -5.00 -10.84 13.94
CA LYS A 297 -4.83 -10.82 15.40
C LYS A 297 -4.48 -9.41 15.89
N ARG A 298 -3.63 -8.68 15.14
CA ARG A 298 -3.27 -7.31 15.46
C ARG A 298 -4.43 -6.34 15.24
N ILE A 299 -5.21 -6.53 14.16
CA ILE A 299 -6.43 -5.75 13.88
C ILE A 299 -7.43 -5.91 15.03
N LYS A 300 -7.67 -7.13 15.51
CA LYS A 300 -8.55 -7.39 16.67
C LYS A 300 -8.09 -6.66 17.93
N ARG A 301 -6.77 -6.72 18.25
CA ARG A 301 -6.18 -6.03 19.40
C ARG A 301 -6.34 -4.50 19.30
N ALA A 302 -6.17 -3.96 18.11
CA ALA A 302 -6.14 -2.52 17.85
C ALA A 302 -7.53 -1.90 17.63
N LYS A 303 -8.63 -2.60 17.90
CA LYS A 303 -10.00 -2.17 17.58
C LYS A 303 -10.30 -0.70 17.93
N ASN A 304 -9.80 -0.20 19.05
CA ASN A 304 -10.04 1.17 19.52
C ASN A 304 -8.83 2.11 19.32
N ASN A 305 -7.78 1.63 18.68
CA ASN A 305 -6.52 2.34 18.54
C ASN A 305 -6.27 2.84 17.11
N CYS A 306 -7.13 2.46 16.18
CA CYS A 306 -7.10 2.92 14.78
C CYS A 306 -8.50 3.26 14.29
N THR A 307 -8.56 4.05 13.23
CA THR A 307 -9.76 4.31 12.44
C THR A 307 -9.53 4.03 10.95
N GLY A 308 -8.32 3.55 10.61
CA GLY A 308 -7.93 3.13 9.28
C GLY A 308 -6.80 2.08 9.29
N ILE A 309 -6.59 1.44 8.15
CA ILE A 309 -5.60 0.37 7.96
C ILE A 309 -4.99 0.41 6.56
N ILE A 310 -3.69 0.17 6.48
CA ILE A 310 -3.01 -0.19 5.24
C ILE A 310 -3.19 -1.69 4.95
N ILE A 311 -3.57 -2.01 3.73
CA ILE A 311 -3.72 -3.39 3.25
C ILE A 311 -2.60 -3.69 2.25
N LYS A 312 -1.67 -4.52 2.65
CA LYS A 312 -0.55 -5.01 1.84
C LYS A 312 -0.61 -6.55 1.74
N PRO A 313 -1.10 -7.13 0.64
CA PRO A 313 -1.26 -8.60 0.53
C PRO A 313 0.01 -9.40 0.84
N ASN A 314 1.20 -8.85 0.55
CA ASN A 314 2.45 -9.54 0.81
C ASN A 314 2.86 -9.57 2.31
N GLN A 315 2.26 -8.71 3.15
CA GLN A 315 2.47 -8.77 4.61
C GLN A 315 1.78 -9.98 5.25
N ILE A 316 0.74 -10.53 4.59
CA ILE A 316 -0.04 -11.64 5.14
C ILE A 316 0.09 -12.93 4.32
N GLY A 317 0.29 -12.86 3.01
CA GLY A 317 0.71 -13.97 2.15
C GLY A 317 -0.31 -14.50 1.15
N THR A 318 -1.62 -14.32 1.34
CA THR A 318 -2.65 -14.79 0.40
C THR A 318 -3.74 -13.75 0.14
N VAL A 319 -4.45 -13.90 -0.98
CA VAL A 319 -5.61 -13.07 -1.33
C VAL A 319 -6.71 -13.24 -0.29
N THR A 320 -7.04 -14.48 0.10
CA THR A 320 -8.08 -14.76 1.10
C THR A 320 -7.80 -14.07 2.42
N GLN A 321 -6.58 -14.16 2.95
CA GLN A 321 -6.23 -13.49 4.21
C GLN A 321 -6.28 -11.97 4.09
N ALA A 322 -5.90 -11.39 2.94
CA ALA A 322 -6.03 -9.95 2.72
C ALA A 322 -7.51 -9.52 2.70
N LEU A 323 -8.40 -10.30 2.07
CA LEU A 323 -9.84 -10.06 2.08
C LEU A 323 -10.45 -10.16 3.50
N GLU A 324 -10.01 -11.12 4.30
CA GLU A 324 -10.43 -11.26 5.70
C GLU A 324 -9.99 -10.07 6.55
N ALA A 325 -8.76 -9.57 6.35
CA ALA A 325 -8.28 -8.37 7.03
C ALA A 325 -9.13 -7.14 6.69
N VAL A 326 -9.44 -6.93 5.40
CA VAL A 326 -10.35 -5.86 4.97
C VAL A 326 -11.74 -6.02 5.59
N LYS A 327 -12.30 -7.23 5.58
CA LYS A 327 -13.63 -7.52 6.14
C LYS A 327 -13.69 -7.17 7.63
N LEU A 328 -12.67 -7.56 8.37
CA LEU A 328 -12.58 -7.26 9.79
C LEU A 328 -12.43 -5.75 10.06
N ALA A 329 -11.56 -5.06 9.34
CA ALA A 329 -11.37 -3.61 9.47
C ALA A 329 -12.70 -2.85 9.18
N LYS A 330 -13.40 -3.21 8.10
CA LYS A 330 -14.68 -2.60 7.77
C LYS A 330 -15.79 -2.91 8.78
N SER A 331 -15.73 -4.05 9.47
CA SER A 331 -16.68 -4.33 10.59
C SER A 331 -16.48 -3.40 11.78
N TYR A 332 -15.32 -2.76 11.89
CA TYR A 332 -15.02 -1.70 12.87
C TYR A 332 -15.23 -0.29 12.30
N SER A 333 -15.84 -0.17 11.11
CA SER A 333 -16.02 1.10 10.39
C SER A 333 -14.71 1.80 10.03
N TRP A 334 -13.58 1.07 9.99
CA TRP A 334 -12.29 1.63 9.61
C TRP A 334 -12.22 1.89 8.12
N LYS A 335 -11.50 2.96 7.77
CA LYS A 335 -11.11 3.24 6.38
C LYS A 335 -10.00 2.30 5.94
N THR A 336 -10.04 1.90 4.67
CA THR A 336 -9.02 1.01 4.10
C THR A 336 -8.22 1.72 3.03
N ILE A 337 -6.90 1.50 3.03
CA ILE A 337 -5.96 1.99 2.03
C ILE A 337 -5.24 0.79 1.46
N VAL A 338 -5.57 0.38 0.24
CA VAL A 338 -4.83 -0.69 -0.44
C VAL A 338 -3.50 -0.12 -0.93
N SER A 339 -2.39 -0.77 -0.58
CA SER A 339 -1.06 -0.20 -0.77
C SER A 339 -0.12 -1.10 -1.54
N HIS A 340 0.76 -0.45 -2.29
CA HIS A 340 1.98 -1.00 -2.89
C HIS A 340 3.07 -1.27 -1.83
N ARG A 341 4.27 -1.64 -2.29
CA ARG A 341 5.51 -1.66 -1.49
C ARG A 341 6.57 -0.78 -2.16
N SER A 342 7.60 -0.41 -1.39
CA SER A 342 8.72 0.39 -1.91
C SER A 342 9.46 -0.29 -3.07
N GLY A 343 9.69 -1.60 -2.99
CA GLY A 343 10.20 -2.43 -4.10
C GLY A 343 9.06 -3.04 -4.90
N GLU A 344 8.62 -2.38 -5.96
CA GLU A 344 7.46 -2.76 -6.77
C GLU A 344 7.83 -3.46 -8.07
N THR A 345 6.82 -4.11 -8.63
CA THR A 345 6.87 -4.77 -9.95
C THR A 345 5.81 -4.16 -10.86
N MET A 346 5.73 -4.62 -12.10
CA MET A 346 4.68 -4.21 -13.05
C MET A 346 3.33 -4.90 -12.80
N ASP A 347 3.18 -5.67 -11.72
CA ASP A 347 1.92 -6.29 -11.33
C ASP A 347 0.91 -5.22 -10.86
N ASP A 348 -0.31 -5.28 -11.37
CA ASP A 348 -1.37 -4.30 -11.12
C ASP A 348 -2.49 -4.80 -10.21
N PHE A 349 -2.34 -5.99 -9.63
CA PHE A 349 -3.37 -6.66 -8.82
C PHE A 349 -4.01 -5.76 -7.76
N ILE A 350 -3.23 -4.92 -7.09
CA ILE A 350 -3.74 -4.05 -6.01
C ILE A 350 -4.78 -3.04 -6.50
N ALA A 351 -4.79 -2.68 -7.78
CA ALA A 351 -5.83 -1.82 -8.36
C ALA A 351 -7.19 -2.53 -8.39
N ASP A 352 -7.21 -3.77 -8.91
CA ASP A 352 -8.42 -4.61 -8.91
C ASP A 352 -8.86 -4.98 -7.48
N LEU A 353 -7.91 -5.22 -6.57
CA LEU A 353 -8.19 -5.46 -5.15
C LEU A 353 -8.89 -4.25 -4.53
N ALA A 354 -8.36 -3.04 -4.70
CA ALA A 354 -8.92 -1.83 -4.11
C ALA A 354 -10.37 -1.59 -4.56
N VAL A 355 -10.67 -1.81 -5.85
CA VAL A 355 -12.04 -1.70 -6.37
C VAL A 355 -12.92 -2.85 -5.87
N GLY A 356 -12.42 -4.09 -5.90
CA GLY A 356 -13.17 -5.28 -5.50
C GLY A 356 -13.62 -5.27 -4.04
N VAL A 357 -12.83 -4.67 -3.15
CA VAL A 357 -13.17 -4.52 -1.72
C VAL A 357 -13.77 -3.16 -1.38
N CYS A 358 -13.98 -2.27 -2.36
CA CYS A 358 -14.44 -0.90 -2.14
C CYS A 358 -13.56 -0.15 -1.12
N SER A 359 -12.25 -0.19 -1.33
CA SER A 359 -11.31 0.58 -0.52
C SER A 359 -11.53 2.07 -0.71
N GLU A 360 -11.44 2.85 0.36
CA GLU A 360 -11.58 4.30 0.28
C GLU A 360 -10.38 4.95 -0.42
N PHE A 361 -9.20 4.35 -0.26
CA PHE A 361 -7.97 4.89 -0.82
C PHE A 361 -7.10 3.81 -1.46
N ILE A 362 -6.22 4.25 -2.36
CA ILE A 362 -5.11 3.46 -2.90
C ILE A 362 -3.80 4.24 -2.82
N LYS A 363 -2.74 3.62 -2.27
CA LYS A 363 -1.40 4.17 -2.16
C LYS A 363 -0.48 3.38 -3.10
N SER A 364 0.03 4.03 -4.16
CA SER A 364 0.92 3.38 -5.16
C SER A 364 2.07 4.29 -5.61
N GLY A 365 2.60 5.11 -4.68
CA GLY A 365 3.73 6.01 -4.93
C GLY A 365 3.37 7.24 -5.76
N ALA A 366 4.38 7.95 -6.25
CA ALA A 366 4.21 9.14 -7.07
C ALA A 366 3.73 8.80 -8.50
N PRO A 367 3.06 9.74 -9.20
CA PRO A 367 2.59 9.52 -10.57
C PRO A 367 3.73 9.72 -11.59
N SER A 368 4.87 9.06 -11.40
CA SER A 368 6.12 9.31 -12.12
C SER A 368 6.75 8.06 -12.74
N LYS A 369 6.87 6.96 -11.99
CA LYS A 369 7.54 5.73 -12.42
C LYS A 369 6.57 4.70 -12.99
N SER A 370 6.98 3.90 -13.96
CA SER A 370 6.12 2.94 -14.69
C SER A 370 5.46 1.93 -13.76
N GLU A 371 6.21 1.37 -12.81
CA GLU A 371 5.73 0.38 -11.85
C GLU A 371 4.68 0.96 -10.87
N ARG A 372 4.60 2.29 -10.74
CA ARG A 372 3.58 3.00 -9.97
C ARG A 372 2.38 3.30 -10.85
N LEU A 373 2.63 3.85 -12.04
CA LEU A 373 1.60 4.26 -13.00
C LEU A 373 0.76 3.09 -13.52
N VAL A 374 1.31 1.88 -13.63
CA VAL A 374 0.55 0.72 -14.12
C VAL A 374 -0.70 0.45 -13.26
N LYS A 375 -0.63 0.63 -11.93
CA LYS A 375 -1.76 0.48 -11.01
C LYS A 375 -2.80 1.58 -11.22
N TYR A 376 -2.36 2.83 -11.34
CA TYR A 376 -3.24 3.97 -11.60
C TYR A 376 -3.90 3.89 -12.99
N ASN A 377 -3.15 3.48 -14.03
CA ASN A 377 -3.70 3.26 -15.37
C ASN A 377 -4.73 2.13 -15.37
N ARG A 378 -4.51 1.06 -14.58
CA ARG A 378 -5.51 0.00 -14.40
C ARG A 378 -6.82 0.55 -13.82
N LEU A 379 -6.76 1.46 -12.85
CA LEU A 379 -7.94 2.11 -12.26
C LEU A 379 -8.67 3.01 -13.27
N VAL A 380 -7.93 3.78 -14.10
CA VAL A 380 -8.54 4.55 -15.19
C VAL A 380 -9.27 3.62 -16.18
N LYS A 381 -8.65 2.47 -16.50
CA LYS A 381 -9.30 1.47 -17.34
C LYS A 381 -10.56 0.89 -16.69
N ILE A 382 -10.51 0.55 -15.39
CA ILE A 382 -11.69 0.07 -14.66
C ILE A 382 -12.79 1.14 -14.67
N GLU A 383 -12.44 2.42 -14.49
CA GLU A 383 -13.41 3.53 -14.55
C GLU A 383 -14.18 3.54 -15.86
N SER A 384 -13.51 3.33 -16.99
CA SER A 384 -14.16 3.28 -18.31
C SER A 384 -15.03 2.03 -18.53
N GLU A 385 -14.92 1.01 -17.68
CA GLU A 385 -15.68 -0.24 -17.73
C GLU A 385 -16.89 -0.24 -16.77
N LEU A 386 -17.02 0.79 -15.91
CA LEU A 386 -18.11 0.94 -14.93
C LEU A 386 -19.30 1.71 -15.48
#